data_06c017ed41dc33d03f965d711df0aa7c
#
_entry.id   06c017ed41dc33d03f965d711df0aa7c
#
_cell.length_a   1.000
_cell.length_b   1.000
_cell.length_c   1.000
_cell.angle_alpha   90.00
_cell.angle_beta   90.00
_cell.angle_gamma   90.00
#
_symmetry.space_group_name_H-M   'P 1'
#
loop_
_entity.id
_entity.type
_entity.pdbx_description
1 polymer ?
#
loop_
_entity_poly.entity_id
_entity_poly.type
_entity_poly.pdbx_seq_one_letter_code
_entity_poly.pdbx_strand_id
1 'polypeptide(L)'
;MDDERDSRCCWLCERPLGRRIEWHHPLPKSRGGRGIVPLHPICHRTIHVHFNNADLARNGGCAAWLRQHPEIAKFLAWVAGKPPDFHAPTRKRR
;
A
#
# COMPACT_ATOMS: atom_id res chain seq x y z
N MET A 1 4.42 -15.15 -17.62
CA MET A 1 4.43 -14.71 -17.44
C MET A 1 4.77 -13.76 -16.86
N ASP A 2 4.80 -13.24 -16.59
CA ASP A 2 5.06 -12.18 -16.21
C ASP A 2 4.68 -11.81 -14.89
N ASP A 3 4.13 -12.61 -14.12
CA ASP A 3 3.66 -12.37 -12.81
C ASP A 3 4.76 -12.07 -11.85
N GLU A 4 5.94 -12.60 -12.07
CA GLU A 4 7.01 -12.32 -11.20
C GLU A 4 7.38 -10.87 -11.21
N ARG A 5 7.21 -10.20 -12.34
CA ARG A 5 7.52 -8.81 -12.39
C ARG A 5 6.60 -8.01 -11.53
N ASP A 6 5.33 -8.35 -11.53
CA ASP A 6 4.36 -7.62 -10.76
C ASP A 6 4.64 -7.73 -9.28
N SER A 7 5.15 -8.87 -8.84
CA SER A 7 5.42 -9.05 -7.43
C SER A 7 6.69 -8.32 -7.00
N ARG A 8 7.40 -7.72 -7.92
CA ARG A 8 8.63 -7.00 -7.58
C ARG A 8 8.43 -5.53 -7.33
N CYS A 9 7.24 -5.03 -7.52
CA CYS A 9 6.93 -3.63 -7.29
C CYS A 9 5.83 -3.50 -6.27
N CYS A 10 5.94 -2.47 -5.44
CA CYS A 10 4.92 -2.18 -4.44
C CYS A 10 3.64 -1.76 -5.14
N TRP A 11 2.53 -2.34 -4.70
CA TRP A 11 1.24 -2.06 -5.30
C TRP A 11 0.81 -0.60 -5.10
N LEU A 12 1.23 0.03 -4.01
CA LEU A 12 0.84 1.41 -3.74
C LEU A 12 1.78 2.42 -4.37
N CYS A 13 3.08 2.35 -4.07
CA CYS A 13 4.01 3.39 -4.50
C CYS A 13 4.73 3.06 -5.80
N GLU A 14 4.62 1.82 -6.25
CA GLU A 14 5.20 1.33 -7.50
C GLU A 14 6.74 1.31 -7.53
N ARG A 15 7.41 1.62 -6.42
CA ARG A 15 8.85 1.45 -6.33
C ARG A 15 9.18 -0.03 -6.24
N PRO A 16 10.40 -0.42 -6.62
CA PRO A 16 10.80 -1.82 -6.44
C PRO A 16 10.68 -2.23 -4.99
N LEU A 17 10.29 -3.48 -4.77
CA LEU A 17 10.21 -4.04 -3.43
C LEU A 17 11.62 -4.31 -2.91
N GLY A 18 11.78 -4.24 -1.58
CA GLY A 18 13.03 -4.56 -0.93
C GLY A 18 13.00 -5.94 -0.34
N ARG A 19 13.76 -6.15 0.73
CA ARG A 19 13.84 -7.44 1.39
C ARG A 19 12.56 -7.79 2.13
N ARG A 20 11.88 -6.79 2.68
CA ARG A 20 10.69 -7.03 3.48
C ARG A 20 9.47 -6.69 2.64
N ILE A 21 8.60 -7.64 2.50
CA ILE A 21 7.38 -7.50 1.74
C ILE A 21 6.23 -7.86 2.66
N GLU A 22 5.21 -7.00 2.72
CA GLU A 22 4.00 -7.32 3.45
C GLU A 22 2.87 -7.51 2.45
N TRP A 23 2.06 -8.52 2.69
CA TRP A 23 0.98 -8.86 1.80
C TRP A 23 -0.32 -8.28 2.34
N HIS A 24 -1.00 -7.55 1.51
CA HIS A 24 -2.16 -6.76 1.89
C HIS A 24 -3.40 -7.26 1.14
N HIS A 25 -4.53 -7.30 1.84
CA HIS A 25 -5.82 -7.58 1.21
C HIS A 25 -6.44 -6.24 0.84
N PRO A 26 -6.46 -5.87 -0.47
CA PRO A 26 -7.06 -4.59 -0.86
C PRO A 26 -8.52 -4.50 -0.45
N LEU A 27 -9.24 -5.62 -0.57
CA LEU A 27 -10.57 -5.74 0.00
C LEU A 27 -10.41 -6.53 1.29
N PRO A 28 -10.86 -6.00 2.44
CA PRO A 28 -10.65 -6.69 3.71
C PRO A 28 -11.19 -8.11 3.66
N LYS A 29 -10.46 -9.03 4.25
CA LYS A 29 -10.83 -10.43 4.29
C LYS A 29 -12.20 -10.62 4.93
N SER A 30 -12.51 -9.84 5.94
CA SER A 30 -13.80 -9.89 6.62
C SER A 30 -14.95 -9.48 5.71
N ARG A 31 -14.66 -8.88 4.58
CA ARG A 31 -15.65 -8.47 3.60
C ARG A 31 -15.56 -9.29 2.32
N GLY A 32 -14.99 -10.49 2.42
CA GLY A 32 -14.94 -11.41 1.29
C GLY A 32 -13.71 -11.27 0.39
N GLY A 33 -12.73 -10.47 0.80
CA GLY A 33 -11.55 -10.29 -0.01
C GLY A 33 -10.69 -11.52 -0.05
N ARG A 34 -10.21 -11.90 -1.24
CA ARG A 34 -9.36 -13.07 -1.43
C ARG A 34 -8.02 -12.75 -2.02
N GLY A 35 -7.92 -11.68 -2.78
CA GLY A 35 -6.65 -11.32 -3.41
C GLY A 35 -5.72 -10.66 -2.44
N ILE A 36 -4.42 -10.78 -2.70
CA ILE A 36 -3.40 -10.09 -1.93
C ILE A 36 -2.47 -9.38 -2.89
N VAL A 37 -1.87 -8.30 -2.40
CA VAL A 37 -0.92 -7.52 -3.18
C VAL A 37 0.30 -7.22 -2.33
N PRO A 38 1.48 -7.08 -2.95
CA PRO A 38 2.70 -6.82 -2.19
C PRO A 38 2.87 -5.34 -1.90
N LEU A 39 3.30 -5.03 -0.68
CA LEU A 39 3.54 -3.66 -0.26
C LEU A 39 4.84 -3.57 0.53
N HIS A 40 5.51 -2.42 0.45
CA HIS A 40 6.54 -2.12 1.43
C HIS A 40 5.84 -2.01 2.80
N PRO A 41 6.51 -2.40 3.89
CA PRO A 41 5.91 -2.25 5.22
C PRO A 41 5.44 -0.83 5.50
N ILE A 42 6.22 0.18 5.09
CA ILE A 42 5.85 1.56 5.33
C ILE A 42 4.59 1.95 4.54
N CYS A 43 4.44 1.44 3.33
CA CYS A 43 3.25 1.72 2.53
C CYS A 43 2.03 1.05 3.13
N HIS A 44 2.17 -0.18 3.61
CA HIS A 44 1.10 -0.93 4.23
C HIS A 44 0.57 -0.19 5.47
N ARG A 45 1.48 0.29 6.31
CA ARG A 45 1.09 1.03 7.49
C ARG A 45 0.38 2.32 7.14
N THR A 46 0.86 3.00 6.10
CA THR A 46 0.27 4.26 5.69
C THR A 46 -1.17 4.08 5.25
N ILE A 47 -1.45 3.00 4.52
CA ILE A 47 -2.83 2.68 4.13
C ILE A 47 -3.70 2.54 5.38
N HIS A 48 -3.25 1.75 6.34
CA HIS A 48 -4.09 1.46 7.51
C HIS A 48 -4.17 2.60 8.50
N VAL A 49 -3.31 3.60 8.39
CA VAL A 49 -3.44 4.82 9.18
C VAL A 49 -4.58 5.69 8.63
N HIS A 50 -4.73 5.73 7.31
CA HIS A 50 -5.66 6.67 6.68
C HIS A 50 -6.99 6.06 6.24
N PHE A 51 -7.09 4.74 6.19
CA PHE A 51 -8.32 4.07 5.75
C PHE A 51 -8.71 3.00 6.75
N ASN A 52 -9.99 2.97 7.12
CA ASN A 52 -10.49 1.88 7.94
C ASN A 52 -11.06 0.78 7.03
N ASN A 53 -11.53 -0.31 7.63
CA ASN A 53 -12.03 -1.44 6.85
C ASN A 53 -13.25 -1.06 6.00
N ALA A 54 -14.10 -0.17 6.50
CA ALA A 54 -15.26 0.25 5.72
C ALA A 54 -14.85 1.03 4.48
N ASP A 55 -13.84 1.90 4.62
CA ASP A 55 -13.30 2.63 3.47
C ASP A 55 -12.75 1.66 2.44
N LEU A 56 -11.97 0.69 2.89
CA LEU A 56 -11.34 -0.27 1.99
C LEU A 56 -12.37 -1.17 1.34
N ALA A 57 -13.45 -1.50 2.07
CA ALA A 57 -14.49 -2.33 1.49
C ALA A 57 -15.18 -1.64 0.32
N ARG A 58 -15.28 -0.30 0.37
CA ARG A 58 -15.93 0.44 -0.70
C ARG A 58 -15.04 0.59 -1.93
N ASN A 59 -13.78 0.98 -1.74
CA ASN A 59 -12.94 1.33 -2.87
C ASN A 59 -11.50 0.85 -2.76
N GLY A 60 -11.17 0.10 -1.72
CA GLY A 60 -9.78 -0.27 -1.44
C GLY A 60 -9.14 -1.18 -2.48
N GLY A 61 -9.96 -1.79 -3.35
CA GLY A 61 -9.41 -2.63 -4.40
C GLY A 61 -8.75 -1.85 -5.53
N CYS A 62 -8.88 -0.54 -5.53
CA CYS A 62 -8.34 0.30 -6.59
C CYS A 62 -7.20 1.15 -6.04
N ALA A 63 -5.97 0.83 -6.45
CA ALA A 63 -4.82 1.60 -5.99
C ALA A 63 -4.92 3.06 -6.39
N ALA A 64 -5.46 3.32 -7.57
CA ALA A 64 -5.60 4.70 -8.04
C ALA A 64 -6.50 5.51 -7.11
N TRP A 65 -7.54 4.89 -6.58
CA TRP A 65 -8.41 5.59 -5.64
C TRP A 65 -7.69 5.94 -4.35
N LEU A 66 -6.89 4.99 -3.84
CA LEU A 66 -6.11 5.24 -2.62
C LEU A 66 -5.11 6.37 -2.84
N ARG A 67 -4.49 6.41 -4.02
CA ARG A 67 -3.48 7.42 -4.33
C ARG A 67 -4.06 8.84 -4.42
N GLN A 68 -5.35 8.97 -4.61
CA GLN A 68 -6.00 10.27 -4.68
C GLN A 68 -6.22 10.89 -3.30
N HIS A 69 -6.13 10.12 -2.25
CA HIS A 69 -6.28 10.66 -0.89
C HIS A 69 -5.13 11.64 -0.64
N PRO A 70 -5.43 12.85 -0.16
CA PRO A 70 -4.39 13.89 0.00
C PRO A 70 -3.19 13.43 0.82
N GLU A 71 -3.42 12.69 1.91
CA GLU A 71 -2.30 12.25 2.72
C GLU A 71 -1.50 11.15 2.04
N ILE A 72 -2.17 10.30 1.28
CA ILE A 72 -1.46 9.29 0.50
C ILE A 72 -0.63 9.96 -0.59
N ALA A 73 -1.19 10.95 -1.27
CA ALA A 73 -0.46 11.67 -2.31
C ALA A 73 0.80 12.33 -1.75
N LYS A 74 0.71 12.94 -0.57
CA LYS A 74 1.88 13.52 0.09
C LYS A 74 2.92 12.46 0.43
N PHE A 75 2.46 11.35 0.96
CA PHE A 75 3.35 10.25 1.31
C PHE A 75 4.08 9.74 0.07
N LEU A 76 3.35 9.56 -1.03
CA LEU A 76 3.94 9.04 -2.26
C LEU A 76 5.01 9.98 -2.81
N ALA A 77 4.75 11.28 -2.76
CA ALA A 77 5.73 12.27 -3.22
C ALA A 77 7.00 12.21 -2.36
N TRP A 78 6.82 12.04 -1.06
CA TRP A 78 7.94 11.98 -0.13
C TRP A 78 8.75 10.70 -0.29
N VAL A 79 8.07 9.57 -0.47
CA VAL A 79 8.75 8.28 -0.50
C VAL A 79 9.36 7.96 -1.88
N ALA A 80 9.00 8.73 -2.89
CA ALA A 80 9.37 8.42 -4.28
C ALA A 80 10.87 8.27 -4.49
N GLY A 81 11.67 9.04 -3.77
CA GLY A 81 13.13 8.98 -3.95
C GLY A 81 13.84 8.07 -2.95
N LYS A 82 13.10 7.31 -2.17
CA LYS A 82 13.72 6.49 -1.12
C LYS A 82 14.06 5.11 -1.65
N PRO A 83 15.11 4.49 -1.07
CA PRO A 83 15.48 3.12 -1.51
C PRO A 83 14.41 2.10 -1.11
N PRO A 84 14.43 0.92 -1.74
CA PRO A 84 13.37 -0.08 -1.50
C PRO A 84 13.21 -0.50 -0.04
N ASP A 85 14.29 -0.58 0.72
CA ASP A 85 14.21 -1.01 2.11
C ASP A 85 14.07 0.16 3.09
N PHE A 86 13.85 1.37 2.58
CA PHE A 86 13.66 2.52 3.45
C PHE A 86 12.45 2.31 4.35
N HIS A 87 12.61 2.65 5.61
CA HIS A 87 11.54 2.54 6.58
C HIS A 87 11.65 3.66 7.59
N ALA A 88 10.51 4.15 8.03
CA ALA A 88 10.42 5.18 9.05
C ALA A 88 9.13 4.98 9.80
N PRO A 89 9.03 5.44 11.04
CA PRO A 89 7.78 5.32 11.78
C PRO A 89 6.65 6.04 11.05
N THR A 90 5.48 5.43 11.07
CA THR A 90 4.30 6.01 10.43
C THR A 90 3.59 6.88 11.46
N ARG A 91 3.32 8.12 11.07
CA ARG A 91 2.63 9.05 11.96
C ARG A 91 1.18 8.63 12.06
N LYS A 92 0.68 8.51 13.28
CA LYS A 92 -0.70 8.11 13.48
C LYS A 92 -1.63 9.26 13.19
N ARG A 93 -2.80 8.92 12.65
CA ARG A 93 -3.83 9.88 12.40
C ARG A 93 -4.50 10.25 13.71
N ARG A 94 -4.90 11.48 13.85
CA ARG A 94 -5.62 11.92 15.02
C ARG A 94 -7.10 11.93 14.82
#